data_7cad96e8e242698a5b78bbcf2854f7eb
#
_entry.id   7cad96e8e242698a5b78bbcf2854f7eb
#
_cell.length_a   1.000
_cell.length_b   1.000
_cell.length_c   1.000
_cell.angle_alpha   90.00
_cell.angle_beta   90.00
_cell.angle_gamma   90.00
#
_symmetry.space_group_name_H-M   'P 1'
#
loop_
_entity.id
_entity.type
_entity.pdbx_description
1 polymer ?
#
loop_
_entity_poly.entity_id
_entity_poly.type
_entity_poly.pdbx_seq_one_letter_code
_entity_poly.pdbx_strand_id
1 'polypeptide(L)'
;MWYLIKRTVKDPHSPSILRVQRVVEGEVKEYTVQEDVEQAIQQECEVRFSLAHSAPIMNSLLGLGEKLRYLLDEYQAKAIITGTYYIPTNLESATAMILKEIGRLGMKIVNGGNNEIIKKPEDFKRFWKKLNEFTSLSMSGVHNGHYKAAIWDVLGTKVLAMQLTVIARSGIPPESWSVGLQVMLEKIAGVCLVEKLRAIQLYEADFNCYNQCIVSKQVMQTLTDSRYIPEELFSQKGSTAEDAKFDKTLMVDLSRQARQPMTVVSADAAYCYDRVNHVIMSLVWLVLTNGNIPAIVTMLICLQTMKFFQRTGFGESKTSFGGEGTRLYMMGLGQGNRAAPPSWIQLSAVLVNTCSSN
;
A
#
# COMPACT_ATOMS: atom_id res chain seq x y z
N MET A 1 -15.99 -29.13 12.07
CA MET A 1 -14.62 -29.41 12.51
C MET A 1 -13.89 -30.36 11.55
N TRP A 2 -14.38 -31.55 11.21
CA TRP A 2 -13.76 -32.51 10.27
C TRP A 2 -13.53 -31.93 8.86
N TYR A 3 -14.44 -31.14 8.35
CA TYR A 3 -14.32 -30.49 7.02
C TYR A 3 -13.22 -29.42 7.00
N LEU A 4 -13.05 -28.69 8.07
CA LEU A 4 -11.97 -27.71 8.25
C LEU A 4 -10.61 -28.42 8.31
N ILE A 5 -10.50 -29.49 9.07
CA ILE A 5 -9.28 -30.32 9.16
C ILE A 5 -8.93 -30.91 7.79
N LYS A 6 -9.90 -31.48 7.05
CA LYS A 6 -9.68 -32.00 5.69
C LYS A 6 -9.21 -30.91 4.72
N ARG A 7 -9.71 -29.68 4.86
CA ARG A 7 -9.31 -28.57 3.98
C ARG A 7 -7.91 -28.06 4.32
N THR A 8 -7.58 -27.95 5.61
CA THR A 8 -6.23 -27.56 6.08
C THR A 8 -5.17 -28.61 5.67
N VAL A 9 -5.52 -29.89 5.69
CA VAL A 9 -4.61 -30.99 5.29
C VAL A 9 -4.53 -31.16 3.76
N LYS A 10 -5.55 -30.72 2.99
CA LYS A 10 -5.61 -30.89 1.53
C LYS A 10 -5.34 -29.61 0.75
N ASP A 11 -5.10 -28.48 1.42
CA ASP A 11 -4.78 -27.24 0.71
C ASP A 11 -3.28 -27.26 0.32
N PRO A 12 -2.96 -27.58 -0.95
CA PRO A 12 -1.57 -27.57 -1.44
C PRO A 12 -0.99 -26.16 -1.47
N HIS A 13 -1.79 -25.13 -1.17
CA HIS A 13 -1.40 -23.73 -1.14
C HIS A 13 -1.26 -23.18 0.29
N SER A 14 -1.30 -24.04 1.33
CA SER A 14 -0.86 -23.59 2.65
C SER A 14 0.64 -23.29 2.55
N PRO A 15 1.07 -22.03 2.69
CA PRO A 15 2.46 -21.65 2.52
C PRO A 15 3.26 -22.16 3.72
N SER A 16 3.70 -23.37 3.62
CA SER A 16 4.58 -23.96 4.63
C SER A 16 6.03 -23.84 4.16
N ILE A 17 6.57 -22.62 4.15
CA ILE A 17 8.00 -22.45 3.91
C ILE A 17 8.75 -23.03 5.10
N LEU A 18 9.40 -24.17 4.87
CA LEU A 18 10.27 -24.86 5.82
C LEU A 18 11.76 -24.67 5.47
N ARG A 19 12.04 -24.09 4.32
CA ARG A 19 13.39 -23.79 3.86
C ARG A 19 13.40 -22.56 2.99
N VAL A 20 14.50 -21.84 3.00
CA VAL A 20 14.77 -20.74 2.08
C VAL A 20 16.21 -20.83 1.58
N GLN A 21 16.44 -20.26 0.42
CA GLN A 21 17.75 -20.08 -0.16
C GLN A 21 18.07 -18.60 -0.29
N ARG A 22 19.33 -18.23 -0.11
CA ARG A 22 19.83 -16.87 -0.29
C ARG A 22 21.18 -16.88 -0.99
N VAL A 23 21.41 -15.90 -1.86
CA VAL A 23 22.73 -15.71 -2.45
C VAL A 23 23.59 -14.91 -1.47
N VAL A 24 24.67 -15.52 -0.99
CA VAL A 24 25.66 -14.91 -0.09
C VAL A 24 27.01 -15.01 -0.78
N GLU A 25 27.66 -13.88 -1.05
CA GLU A 25 28.97 -13.81 -1.71
C GLU A 25 29.04 -14.56 -3.06
N GLY A 26 27.93 -14.62 -3.78
CA GLY A 26 27.81 -15.31 -5.08
C GLY A 26 27.46 -16.80 -4.99
N GLU A 27 27.41 -17.37 -3.81
CA GLU A 27 27.01 -18.77 -3.58
C GLU A 27 25.57 -18.87 -3.04
N VAL A 28 24.85 -19.91 -3.45
CA VAL A 28 23.50 -20.19 -2.94
C VAL A 28 23.61 -20.98 -1.64
N LYS A 29 23.26 -20.34 -0.53
CA LYS A 29 23.19 -20.96 0.78
C LYS A 29 21.74 -21.35 1.11
N GLU A 30 21.52 -22.57 1.56
CA GLU A 30 20.21 -23.08 1.99
C GLU A 30 20.09 -23.06 3.52
N TYR A 31 18.94 -22.61 4.00
CA TYR A 31 18.58 -22.55 5.42
C TYR A 31 17.37 -23.45 5.65
N THR A 32 17.46 -24.36 6.63
CA THR A 32 16.41 -25.35 6.96
C THR A 32 16.08 -25.40 8.44
N VAL A 33 16.86 -24.72 9.29
CA VAL A 33 16.60 -24.57 10.72
C VAL A 33 15.68 -23.36 10.91
N GLN A 34 14.71 -23.46 11.81
CA GLN A 34 13.68 -22.44 12.01
C GLN A 34 14.26 -21.05 12.19
N GLU A 35 15.19 -20.87 13.12
CA GLU A 35 15.80 -19.59 13.46
C GLU A 35 16.52 -18.97 12.24
N ASP A 36 17.25 -19.77 11.48
CA ASP A 36 17.97 -19.32 10.29
C ASP A 36 17.02 -18.93 9.17
N VAL A 37 15.93 -19.69 8.97
CA VAL A 37 14.89 -19.39 7.98
C VAL A 37 14.20 -18.07 8.34
N GLU A 38 13.79 -17.90 9.59
CA GLU A 38 13.13 -16.67 10.07
C GLU A 38 14.07 -15.48 9.94
N GLN A 39 15.33 -15.60 10.31
CA GLN A 39 16.34 -14.55 10.20
C GLN A 39 16.61 -14.16 8.74
N ALA A 40 16.73 -15.12 7.83
CA ALA A 40 16.95 -14.85 6.41
C ALA A 40 15.78 -14.09 5.78
N ILE A 41 14.54 -14.46 6.13
CA ILE A 41 13.34 -13.77 5.69
C ILE A 41 13.28 -12.36 6.28
N GLN A 42 13.53 -12.20 7.58
CA GLN A 42 13.52 -10.92 8.27
C GLN A 42 14.49 -9.92 7.62
N GLN A 43 15.74 -10.34 7.40
CA GLN A 43 16.75 -9.50 6.77
C GLN A 43 16.35 -9.08 5.35
N GLU A 44 15.78 -9.97 4.55
CA GLU A 44 15.26 -9.63 3.23
C GLU A 44 14.14 -8.60 3.31
N CYS A 45 13.22 -8.74 4.25
CA CYS A 45 12.11 -7.80 4.43
C CYS A 45 12.59 -6.43 4.88
N GLU A 46 13.54 -6.37 5.82
CA GLU A 46 14.14 -5.11 6.27
C GLU A 46 14.81 -4.38 5.10
N VAL A 47 15.58 -5.09 4.26
CA VAL A 47 16.17 -4.52 3.05
C VAL A 47 15.08 -4.04 2.10
N ARG A 48 14.11 -4.88 1.78
CA ARG A 48 13.05 -4.60 0.80
C ARG A 48 12.22 -3.37 1.18
N PHE A 49 11.78 -3.28 2.43
CA PHE A 49 10.94 -2.18 2.92
C PHE A 49 11.75 -0.91 3.26
N SER A 50 13.07 -0.97 3.28
CA SER A 50 13.92 0.21 3.46
C SER A 50 14.36 0.87 2.15
N LEU A 51 14.19 0.20 1.00
CA LEU A 51 14.69 0.69 -0.29
C LEU A 51 14.19 2.08 -0.67
N ALA A 52 12.95 2.42 -0.31
CA ALA A 52 12.39 3.73 -0.62
C ALA A 52 13.01 4.89 0.19
N HIS A 53 13.83 4.61 1.21
CA HIS A 53 14.61 5.63 1.91
C HIS A 53 15.75 6.22 1.05
N SER A 54 16.17 5.53 0.00
CA SER A 54 17.14 6.04 -0.96
C SER A 54 16.53 7.05 -1.95
N ALA A 55 15.22 7.25 -1.94
CA ALA A 55 14.58 8.21 -2.84
C ALA A 55 15.07 9.65 -2.57
N PRO A 56 15.31 10.46 -3.62
CA PRO A 56 15.85 11.82 -3.47
C PRO A 56 15.06 12.72 -2.52
N ILE A 57 13.76 12.56 -2.45
CA ILE A 57 12.88 13.30 -1.53
C ILE A 57 13.24 13.06 -0.04
N MET A 58 13.76 11.87 0.28
CA MET A 58 14.16 11.52 1.66
C MET A 58 15.49 12.16 2.04
N ASN A 59 16.38 12.32 1.08
CA ASN A 59 17.74 12.82 1.29
C ASN A 59 17.90 14.30 0.89
N SER A 60 16.79 14.99 0.60
CA SER A 60 16.83 16.39 0.21
C SER A 60 17.32 17.26 1.36
N LEU A 61 18.12 18.30 1.03
CA LEU A 61 18.59 19.34 1.96
C LEU A 61 17.44 20.07 2.68
N LEU A 62 16.21 19.86 2.23
CA LEU A 62 15.00 20.47 2.77
C LEU A 62 14.45 19.72 3.96
N GLY A 63 14.95 18.53 4.26
CA GLY A 63 14.41 17.67 5.32
C GLY A 63 12.95 17.28 5.11
N LEU A 64 12.45 17.25 3.85
CA LEU A 64 11.06 16.91 3.56
C LEU A 64 10.71 15.50 4.04
N GLY A 65 11.64 14.56 3.94
CA GLY A 65 11.45 13.21 4.44
C GLY A 65 11.11 13.17 5.93
N GLU A 66 11.79 13.96 6.73
CA GLU A 66 11.54 14.10 8.17
C GLU A 66 10.26 14.88 8.46
N LYS A 67 10.07 16.03 7.81
CA LYS A 67 8.93 16.92 8.03
C LYS A 67 7.59 16.33 7.61
N LEU A 68 7.58 15.53 6.54
CA LEU A 68 6.37 14.92 5.97
C LEU A 68 6.20 13.46 6.36
N ARG A 69 6.97 12.95 7.32
CA ARG A 69 6.72 11.65 7.93
C ARG A 69 5.28 11.58 8.48
N TYR A 70 4.95 10.62 9.30
CA TYR A 70 3.60 10.51 9.89
C TYR A 70 3.15 11.74 10.71
N LEU A 71 4.08 12.61 11.11
CA LEU A 71 3.75 13.88 11.79
C LEU A 71 3.15 14.91 10.84
N LEU A 72 3.41 14.79 9.53
CA LEU A 72 2.96 15.70 8.46
C LEU A 72 3.07 17.16 8.87
N ASP A 73 4.26 17.76 8.72
CA ASP A 73 4.43 19.21 8.90
C ASP A 73 3.35 19.93 8.08
N GLU A 74 2.34 20.44 8.79
CA GLU A 74 1.12 20.98 8.20
C GLU A 74 1.42 22.15 7.26
N TYR A 75 2.41 22.96 7.59
CA TYR A 75 2.78 24.12 6.78
C TYR A 75 3.40 23.67 5.44
N GLN A 76 4.36 22.77 5.47
CA GLN A 76 5.04 22.27 4.28
C GLN A 76 4.07 21.47 3.40
N ALA A 77 3.28 20.59 4.01
CA ALA A 77 2.28 19.81 3.29
C ALA A 77 1.26 20.70 2.60
N LYS A 78 0.69 21.70 3.32
CA LYS A 78 -0.25 22.68 2.75
C LYS A 78 0.36 23.45 1.59
N ALA A 79 1.58 23.96 1.74
CA ALA A 79 2.25 24.69 0.67
C ALA A 79 2.43 23.85 -0.60
N ILE A 80 2.80 22.55 -0.45
CA ILE A 80 2.96 21.66 -1.60
C ILE A 80 1.62 21.37 -2.28
N ILE A 81 0.60 20.97 -1.51
CA ILE A 81 -0.71 20.60 -2.10
C ILE A 81 -1.49 21.79 -2.67
N THR A 82 -1.17 23.01 -2.26
CA THR A 82 -1.75 24.24 -2.85
C THR A 82 -0.93 24.81 -3.99
N GLY A 83 0.21 24.21 -4.32
CA GLY A 83 1.13 24.68 -5.37
C GLY A 83 1.88 25.98 -5.02
N THR A 84 1.86 26.39 -3.74
CA THR A 84 2.57 27.61 -3.27
C THR A 84 3.96 27.31 -2.72
N TYR A 85 4.36 26.04 -2.68
CA TYR A 85 5.67 25.63 -2.19
C TYR A 85 6.77 26.08 -3.14
N TYR A 86 7.76 26.81 -2.60
CA TYR A 86 8.95 27.17 -3.36
C TYR A 86 9.84 25.93 -3.54
N ILE A 87 9.95 25.44 -4.76
CA ILE A 87 10.80 24.29 -5.09
C ILE A 87 12.23 24.81 -5.32
N PRO A 88 13.20 24.41 -4.48
CA PRO A 88 14.59 24.84 -4.63
C PRO A 88 15.20 24.37 -5.93
N THR A 89 16.05 25.21 -6.52
CA THR A 89 16.72 24.93 -7.80
C THR A 89 17.69 23.76 -7.75
N ASN A 90 18.17 23.41 -6.57
CA ASN A 90 19.09 22.28 -6.32
C ASN A 90 18.36 20.97 -5.98
N LEU A 91 17.03 20.96 -6.01
CA LEU A 91 16.27 19.71 -5.85
C LEU A 91 16.43 18.86 -7.11
N GLU A 92 16.51 17.55 -6.91
CA GLU A 92 16.56 16.60 -8.00
C GLU A 92 15.34 16.77 -8.93
N SER A 93 15.59 16.79 -10.24
CA SER A 93 14.60 17.19 -11.27
C SER A 93 13.31 16.39 -11.22
N ALA A 94 13.37 15.05 -11.11
CA ALA A 94 12.18 14.21 -11.08
C ALA A 94 11.36 14.47 -9.82
N THR A 95 12.01 14.66 -8.66
CA THR A 95 11.31 15.02 -7.41
C THR A 95 10.63 16.38 -7.54
N ALA A 96 11.30 17.37 -8.13
CA ALA A 96 10.74 18.70 -8.38
C ALA A 96 9.49 18.62 -9.28
N MET A 97 9.55 17.82 -10.34
CA MET A 97 8.43 17.60 -11.26
C MET A 97 7.23 16.94 -10.56
N ILE A 98 7.48 15.90 -9.75
CA ILE A 98 6.42 15.22 -8.97
C ILE A 98 5.76 16.19 -7.98
N LEU A 99 6.51 17.01 -7.26
CA LEU A 99 5.96 17.99 -6.33
C LEU A 99 5.13 19.06 -7.04
N LYS A 100 5.55 19.54 -8.21
CA LYS A 100 4.75 20.44 -9.06
C LYS A 100 3.44 19.80 -9.48
N GLU A 101 3.49 18.53 -9.91
CA GLU A 101 2.30 17.81 -10.36
C GLU A 101 1.32 17.56 -9.22
N ILE A 102 1.80 17.24 -8.01
CA ILE A 102 0.96 17.13 -6.81
C ILE A 102 0.29 18.46 -6.50
N GLY A 103 1.01 19.59 -6.61
CA GLY A 103 0.44 20.93 -6.46
C GLY A 103 -0.63 21.22 -7.53
N ARG A 104 -0.41 20.83 -8.79
CA ARG A 104 -1.38 20.96 -9.88
C ARG A 104 -2.64 20.13 -9.63
N LEU A 105 -2.50 18.92 -9.13
CA LEU A 105 -3.62 18.08 -8.70
C LEU A 105 -4.40 18.76 -7.57
N GLY A 106 -3.69 19.30 -6.58
CA GLY A 106 -4.29 20.02 -5.46
C GLY A 106 -5.14 21.20 -5.90
N MET A 107 -4.64 22.03 -6.79
CA MET A 107 -5.39 23.18 -7.36
C MET A 107 -6.67 22.74 -8.11
N LYS A 108 -6.68 21.57 -8.74
CA LYS A 108 -7.88 21.00 -9.36
C LYS A 108 -8.95 20.59 -8.33
N ILE A 109 -8.53 20.08 -7.18
CA ILE A 109 -9.41 19.40 -6.21
C ILE A 109 -9.94 20.39 -5.15
N VAL A 110 -9.19 21.42 -4.75
CA VAL A 110 -9.58 22.41 -3.73
C VAL A 110 -10.95 23.07 -3.99
N ASN A 111 -11.42 23.05 -5.21
CA ASN A 111 -12.75 23.56 -5.57
C ASN A 111 -13.90 22.54 -5.33
N GLY A 112 -13.63 21.37 -4.81
CA GLY A 112 -14.53 20.20 -4.77
C GLY A 112 -15.32 19.98 -3.46
N GLY A 113 -15.35 20.91 -2.51
CA GLY A 113 -16.20 20.80 -1.32
C GLY A 113 -15.59 20.07 -0.12
N ASN A 114 -16.26 20.16 1.02
CA ASN A 114 -15.83 19.61 2.29
C ASN A 114 -16.04 18.07 2.33
N ASN A 115 -14.99 17.32 2.11
CA ASN A 115 -15.03 15.84 2.14
C ASN A 115 -14.87 15.33 3.59
N GLU A 116 -15.87 15.60 4.43
CA GLU A 116 -15.88 15.03 5.78
C GLU A 116 -15.93 13.50 5.73
N ILE A 117 -14.95 12.85 6.38
CA ILE A 117 -14.90 11.38 6.48
C ILE A 117 -15.94 10.92 7.50
N ILE A 118 -17.19 10.82 7.06
CA ILE A 118 -18.27 10.24 7.86
C ILE A 118 -18.49 8.80 7.38
N LYS A 119 -18.31 7.84 8.27
CA LYS A 119 -18.61 6.43 7.98
C LYS A 119 -20.07 6.15 8.29
N LYS A 120 -20.86 5.96 7.22
CA LYS A 120 -22.25 5.51 7.37
C LYS A 120 -22.26 4.03 7.79
N PRO A 121 -23.08 3.64 8.76
CA PRO A 121 -23.23 2.23 9.18
C PRO A 121 -23.49 1.28 8.01
N GLU A 122 -24.22 1.73 6.98
CA GLU A 122 -24.53 0.96 5.78
C GLU A 122 -23.30 0.62 4.95
N ASP A 123 -22.31 1.53 4.86
CA ASP A 123 -21.06 1.28 4.14
C ASP A 123 -20.21 0.25 4.87
N PHE A 124 -20.15 0.35 6.19
CA PHE A 124 -19.51 -0.63 7.06
C PHE A 124 -20.17 -2.00 6.90
N LYS A 125 -21.50 -2.09 7.00
CA LYS A 125 -22.25 -3.33 6.77
C LYS A 125 -22.00 -3.93 5.39
N ARG A 126 -21.97 -3.10 4.33
CA ARG A 126 -21.72 -3.52 2.95
C ARG A 126 -20.31 -4.08 2.77
N PHE A 127 -19.32 -3.52 3.45
CA PHE A 127 -17.96 -4.02 3.44
C PHE A 127 -17.89 -5.46 3.98
N TRP A 128 -18.37 -5.68 5.20
CA TRP A 128 -18.27 -6.98 5.87
C TRP A 128 -19.09 -8.09 5.20
N LYS A 129 -20.26 -7.77 4.65
CA LYS A 129 -21.07 -8.75 3.91
C LYS A 129 -20.32 -9.42 2.75
N LYS A 130 -19.42 -8.70 2.09
CA LYS A 130 -18.72 -9.18 0.89
C LYS A 130 -17.47 -10.00 1.19
N LEU A 131 -16.98 -10.00 2.42
CA LEU A 131 -15.72 -10.66 2.75
C LEU A 131 -15.94 -12.17 2.93
N ASN A 132 -14.91 -12.93 2.56
CA ASN A 132 -14.86 -14.35 2.88
C ASN A 132 -14.48 -14.52 4.36
N GLU A 133 -15.19 -15.39 5.08
CA GLU A 133 -14.91 -15.70 6.49
C GLU A 133 -13.64 -16.52 6.68
N PHE A 134 -13.26 -17.28 5.67
CA PHE A 134 -12.10 -18.17 5.69
C PHE A 134 -10.79 -17.49 5.27
N THR A 135 -10.71 -16.16 5.35
CA THR A 135 -9.44 -15.44 5.13
C THR A 135 -8.47 -15.69 6.28
N SER A 136 -7.17 -15.67 6.00
CA SER A 136 -6.13 -15.78 7.03
C SER A 136 -6.29 -14.71 8.10
N LEU A 137 -6.05 -15.11 9.35
CA LEU A 137 -6.14 -14.26 10.53
C LEU A 137 -4.91 -13.39 10.69
N SER A 138 -5.10 -12.21 11.25
CA SER A 138 -4.07 -11.38 11.88
C SER A 138 -3.67 -11.94 13.25
N MET A 139 -2.78 -11.23 13.95
CA MET A 139 -2.27 -11.64 15.28
C MET A 139 -3.35 -11.71 16.36
N SER A 140 -4.36 -10.84 16.31
CA SER A 140 -5.44 -10.82 17.32
C SER A 140 -6.33 -12.05 17.29
N GLY A 141 -6.35 -12.80 16.19
CA GLY A 141 -7.31 -13.88 15.97
C GLY A 141 -8.74 -13.42 15.70
N VAL A 142 -8.99 -12.09 15.71
CA VAL A 142 -10.31 -11.54 15.35
C VAL A 142 -10.45 -11.56 13.84
N HIS A 143 -11.37 -12.37 13.36
CA HIS A 143 -11.54 -12.59 11.94
C HIS A 143 -12.84 -12.03 11.37
N ASN A 144 -12.94 -12.03 10.05
CA ASN A 144 -14.07 -11.48 9.32
C ASN A 144 -15.43 -12.02 9.80
N GLY A 145 -15.50 -13.25 10.29
CA GLY A 145 -16.71 -13.84 10.82
C GLY A 145 -17.26 -13.12 12.05
N HIS A 146 -16.39 -12.64 12.95
CA HIS A 146 -16.81 -11.86 14.11
C HIS A 146 -17.50 -10.55 13.70
N TYR A 147 -16.88 -9.82 12.76
CA TYR A 147 -17.48 -8.60 12.23
C TYR A 147 -18.75 -8.88 11.41
N LYS A 148 -18.80 -9.98 10.68
CA LYS A 148 -20.01 -10.40 9.97
C LYS A 148 -21.15 -10.73 10.93
N ALA A 149 -20.87 -11.34 12.06
CA ALA A 149 -21.88 -11.56 13.10
C ALA A 149 -22.35 -10.21 13.71
N ALA A 150 -21.41 -9.32 14.01
CA ALA A 150 -21.72 -8.01 14.61
C ALA A 150 -22.58 -7.10 13.72
N ILE A 151 -22.51 -7.19 12.40
CA ILE A 151 -23.31 -6.36 11.48
C ILE A 151 -24.80 -6.78 11.40
N TRP A 152 -25.17 -7.90 11.98
CA TRP A 152 -26.58 -8.28 12.12
C TRP A 152 -27.29 -7.52 13.25
N ASP A 153 -26.53 -7.06 14.26
CA ASP A 153 -27.02 -6.13 15.25
C ASP A 153 -26.88 -4.68 14.78
N VAL A 154 -27.99 -3.94 14.85
CA VAL A 154 -28.04 -2.53 14.41
C VAL A 154 -27.14 -1.64 15.29
N LEU A 155 -27.16 -1.88 16.62
CA LEU A 155 -26.36 -1.12 17.57
C LEU A 155 -24.86 -1.43 17.39
N GLY A 156 -24.49 -2.70 17.28
CA GLY A 156 -23.14 -3.15 17.01
C GLY A 156 -22.57 -2.54 15.73
N THR A 157 -23.36 -2.54 14.65
CA THR A 157 -22.97 -1.89 13.38
C THR A 157 -22.68 -0.40 13.55
N LYS A 158 -23.55 0.32 14.31
CA LYS A 158 -23.35 1.77 14.57
C LYS A 158 -22.10 2.02 15.40
N VAL A 159 -21.89 1.24 16.48
CA VAL A 159 -20.71 1.39 17.35
C VAL A 159 -19.43 1.18 16.57
N LEU A 160 -19.31 0.11 15.80
CA LEU A 160 -18.12 -0.19 15.00
C LEU A 160 -17.86 0.87 13.91
N ALA A 161 -18.91 1.37 13.24
CA ALA A 161 -18.76 2.46 12.27
C ALA A 161 -18.32 3.77 12.95
N MET A 162 -18.83 4.04 14.16
CA MET A 162 -18.47 5.21 14.97
C MET A 162 -17.00 5.11 15.43
N GLN A 163 -16.53 3.94 15.85
CA GLN A 163 -15.12 3.75 16.22
C GLN A 163 -14.18 4.13 15.06
N LEU A 164 -14.44 3.65 13.84
CA LEU A 164 -13.63 4.03 12.67
C LEU A 164 -13.70 5.52 12.37
N THR A 165 -14.84 6.15 12.63
CA THR A 165 -15.00 7.61 12.45
C THR A 165 -14.17 8.38 13.49
N VAL A 166 -14.18 7.95 14.74
CA VAL A 166 -13.37 8.56 15.81
C VAL A 166 -11.89 8.43 15.48
N ILE A 167 -11.43 7.25 15.09
CA ILE A 167 -10.05 7.01 14.67
C ILE A 167 -9.65 7.95 13.52
N ALA A 168 -10.50 8.09 12.50
CA ALA A 168 -10.23 8.97 11.36
C ALA A 168 -10.18 10.46 11.73
N ARG A 169 -10.89 10.87 12.78
CA ARG A 169 -10.91 12.26 13.26
C ARG A 169 -9.80 12.58 14.26
N SER A 170 -9.43 11.60 15.08
CA SER A 170 -8.41 11.80 16.12
C SER A 170 -6.98 11.70 15.59
N GLY A 171 -6.77 10.94 14.50
CA GLY A 171 -5.41 10.61 14.04
C GLY A 171 -4.72 9.53 14.89
N ILE A 172 -5.44 8.90 15.82
CA ILE A 172 -4.90 7.94 16.80
C ILE A 172 -5.40 6.54 16.45
N PRO A 173 -4.52 5.64 15.97
CA PRO A 173 -4.88 4.26 15.69
C PRO A 173 -5.03 3.44 16.98
N PRO A 174 -5.86 2.38 16.98
CA PRO A 174 -5.88 1.41 18.07
C PRO A 174 -4.54 0.67 18.17
N GLU A 175 -4.15 0.29 19.37
CA GLU A 175 -2.93 -0.48 19.63
C GLU A 175 -2.90 -1.82 18.87
N SER A 176 -4.06 -2.46 18.71
CA SER A 176 -4.20 -3.70 17.93
C SER A 176 -3.72 -3.58 16.47
N TRP A 177 -3.69 -2.36 15.92
CA TRP A 177 -3.19 -2.13 14.56
C TRP A 177 -1.66 -1.98 14.48
N SER A 178 -0.95 -2.08 15.60
CA SER A 178 0.51 -1.96 15.66
C SER A 178 1.24 -3.27 15.35
N VAL A 179 0.52 -4.37 15.16
CA VAL A 179 1.09 -5.70 14.93
C VAL A 179 0.44 -6.37 13.72
N GLY A 180 1.29 -6.95 12.88
CA GLY A 180 0.86 -7.72 11.72
C GLY A 180 1.58 -9.06 11.61
N LEU A 181 1.09 -9.92 10.71
CA LEU A 181 1.77 -11.16 10.34
C LEU A 181 2.30 -11.04 8.92
N GLN A 182 3.47 -11.58 8.68
CA GLN A 182 4.04 -11.70 7.36
C GLN A 182 4.15 -13.15 6.94
N VAL A 183 3.68 -13.45 5.74
CA VAL A 183 3.76 -14.77 5.10
C VAL A 183 4.52 -14.61 3.80
N MET A 184 5.52 -15.48 3.59
CA MET A 184 6.22 -15.55 2.33
C MET A 184 5.58 -16.59 1.42
N LEU A 185 5.33 -16.23 0.16
CA LEU A 185 4.76 -17.12 -0.85
C LEU A 185 5.71 -17.29 -2.02
N GLU A 186 5.85 -18.53 -2.49
CA GLU A 186 6.55 -18.80 -3.73
C GLU A 186 5.84 -18.13 -4.92
N LYS A 187 6.58 -17.38 -5.74
CA LYS A 187 6.08 -16.87 -7.04
C LYS A 187 6.06 -17.97 -8.09
N ILE A 188 7.02 -18.87 -8.00
CA ILE A 188 7.21 -20.03 -8.89
C ILE A 188 7.35 -21.23 -7.97
N ALA A 189 6.55 -22.24 -8.19
CA ALA A 189 6.56 -23.46 -7.37
C ALA A 189 7.97 -24.08 -7.31
N GLY A 190 8.44 -24.37 -6.10
CA GLY A 190 9.76 -24.95 -5.83
C GLY A 190 10.92 -23.95 -5.81
N VAL A 191 10.70 -22.66 -6.13
CA VAL A 191 11.73 -21.62 -6.03
C VAL A 191 11.66 -20.95 -4.67
N CYS A 192 12.54 -21.33 -3.77
CA CYS A 192 12.60 -20.84 -2.40
C CYS A 192 13.69 -19.77 -2.15
N LEU A 193 14.23 -19.16 -3.21
CA LEU A 193 15.09 -17.99 -3.10
C LEU A 193 14.34 -16.84 -2.44
N VAL A 194 14.82 -16.37 -1.29
CA VAL A 194 14.11 -15.41 -0.43
C VAL A 194 13.81 -14.09 -1.17
N GLU A 195 14.70 -13.64 -2.04
CA GLU A 195 14.53 -12.45 -2.87
C GLU A 195 13.41 -12.61 -3.93
N LYS A 196 13.09 -13.85 -4.29
CA LYS A 196 12.04 -14.17 -5.28
C LYS A 196 10.70 -14.52 -4.65
N LEU A 197 10.61 -14.60 -3.34
CA LEU A 197 9.34 -14.81 -2.64
C LEU A 197 8.49 -13.54 -2.66
N ARG A 198 7.16 -13.72 -2.56
CA ARG A 198 6.22 -12.64 -2.30
C ARG A 198 6.04 -12.47 -0.81
N ALA A 199 6.25 -11.27 -0.30
CA ALA A 199 5.92 -10.91 1.07
C ALA A 199 4.44 -10.51 1.15
N ILE A 200 3.61 -11.34 1.77
CA ILE A 200 2.20 -11.01 2.03
C ILE A 200 2.05 -10.60 3.47
N GLN A 201 1.53 -9.41 3.69
CA GLN A 201 1.29 -8.87 5.02
C GLN A 201 -0.18 -9.02 5.40
N LEU A 202 -0.44 -9.65 6.53
CA LEU A 202 -1.76 -9.86 7.09
C LEU A 202 -1.98 -8.82 8.19
N TYR A 203 -2.88 -7.91 7.93
CA TYR A 203 -3.27 -6.81 8.82
C TYR A 203 -4.55 -7.15 9.58
N GLU A 204 -4.80 -6.43 10.67
CA GLU A 204 -6.07 -6.49 11.36
C GLU A 204 -7.25 -6.22 10.39
N ALA A 205 -8.33 -6.97 10.58
CA ALA A 205 -9.45 -6.93 9.66
C ALA A 205 -10.14 -5.55 9.63
N ASP A 206 -10.22 -4.89 10.77
CA ASP A 206 -10.77 -3.54 10.90
C ASP A 206 -9.82 -2.46 10.37
N PHE A 207 -8.50 -2.63 10.47
CA PHE A 207 -7.54 -1.76 9.77
C PHE A 207 -7.72 -1.85 8.25
N ASN A 208 -7.90 -3.06 7.72
CA ASN A 208 -8.21 -3.23 6.30
C ASN A 208 -9.58 -2.66 5.92
N CYS A 209 -10.56 -2.68 6.82
CA CYS A 209 -11.83 -1.99 6.64
C CYS A 209 -11.66 -0.47 6.58
N TYR A 210 -10.84 0.09 7.47
CA TYR A 210 -10.48 1.50 7.48
C TYR A 210 -9.85 1.92 6.15
N ASN A 211 -8.82 1.22 5.72
CA ASN A 211 -8.11 1.47 4.46
C ASN A 211 -9.03 1.38 3.23
N GLN A 212 -9.90 0.38 3.19
CA GLN A 212 -10.91 0.25 2.13
C GLN A 212 -11.88 1.43 2.11
N CYS A 213 -12.32 1.87 3.27
CA CYS A 213 -13.30 2.94 3.36
C CYS A 213 -12.72 4.31 3.00
N ILE A 214 -11.48 4.59 3.36
CA ILE A 214 -10.83 5.87 3.09
C ILE A 214 -10.19 5.85 1.72
N VAL A 215 -9.19 5.01 1.50
CA VAL A 215 -8.37 5.07 0.28
C VAL A 215 -9.10 4.50 -0.92
N SER A 216 -9.67 3.28 -0.79
CA SER A 216 -10.26 2.61 -1.96
C SER A 216 -11.60 3.20 -2.39
N LYS A 217 -12.33 3.86 -1.50
CA LYS A 217 -13.61 4.49 -1.88
C LYS A 217 -13.48 5.98 -2.00
N GLN A 218 -13.22 6.70 -0.90
CA GLN A 218 -13.28 8.15 -0.89
C GLN A 218 -12.18 8.76 -1.78
N VAL A 219 -10.94 8.37 -1.56
CA VAL A 219 -9.79 8.91 -2.31
C VAL A 219 -9.90 8.56 -3.79
N MET A 220 -10.26 7.31 -4.12
CA MET A 220 -10.47 6.92 -5.52
C MET A 220 -11.66 7.61 -6.16
N GLN A 221 -12.74 7.87 -5.42
CA GLN A 221 -13.88 8.63 -5.93
C GLN A 221 -13.46 10.05 -6.29
N THR A 222 -12.75 10.74 -5.38
CA THR A 222 -12.22 12.09 -5.63
C THR A 222 -11.33 12.13 -6.87
N LEU A 223 -10.44 11.14 -7.02
CA LEU A 223 -9.55 11.04 -8.17
C LEU A 223 -10.33 10.84 -9.48
N THR A 224 -11.34 9.97 -9.46
CA THR A 224 -12.20 9.70 -10.63
C THR A 224 -13.03 10.94 -10.99
N ASP A 225 -13.65 11.58 -10.01
CA ASP A 225 -14.49 12.78 -10.23
C ASP A 225 -13.68 13.96 -10.76
N SER A 226 -12.40 14.06 -10.38
CA SER A 226 -11.49 15.08 -10.88
C SER A 226 -11.05 14.87 -12.32
N ARG A 227 -11.35 13.70 -12.92
CA ARG A 227 -10.88 13.30 -14.25
C ARG A 227 -9.35 13.42 -14.39
N TYR A 228 -8.65 13.06 -13.35
CA TYR A 228 -7.20 13.17 -13.31
C TYR A 228 -6.49 11.89 -13.79
N ILE A 229 -7.19 10.75 -13.77
CA ILE A 229 -6.63 9.47 -14.20
C ILE A 229 -6.46 9.51 -15.72
N PRO A 230 -5.23 9.33 -16.24
CA PRO A 230 -5.00 9.23 -17.68
C PRO A 230 -5.77 8.04 -18.31
N GLU A 231 -6.25 8.21 -19.53
CA GLU A 231 -6.99 7.16 -20.24
C GLU A 231 -6.10 5.93 -20.48
N GLU A 232 -4.78 6.13 -20.63
CA GLU A 232 -3.77 5.10 -20.84
C GLU A 232 -3.51 4.24 -19.59
N LEU A 233 -4.07 4.60 -18.45
CA LEU A 233 -3.92 3.84 -17.22
C LEU A 233 -4.99 2.75 -17.11
N PHE A 234 -4.73 1.59 -17.68
CA PHE A 234 -5.67 0.46 -17.79
C PHE A 234 -5.94 -0.29 -16.47
N SER A 235 -5.33 0.08 -15.36
CA SER A 235 -5.57 -0.53 -14.04
C SER A 235 -6.87 -0.04 -13.37
N GLN A 236 -7.79 0.54 -14.12
CA GLN A 236 -9.07 1.05 -13.67
C GLN A 236 -10.19 0.01 -13.77
N LYS A 237 -11.28 0.26 -13.02
CA LYS A 237 -12.48 -0.56 -13.14
C LYS A 237 -13.08 -0.41 -14.54
N GLY A 238 -13.28 -1.53 -15.21
CA GLY A 238 -13.83 -1.58 -16.57
C GLY A 238 -12.79 -1.75 -17.66
N SER A 239 -11.49 -1.63 -17.32
CA SER A 239 -10.37 -1.93 -18.22
C SER A 239 -9.72 -3.26 -17.87
N THR A 240 -9.13 -3.90 -18.85
CA THR A 240 -8.46 -5.20 -18.72
C THR A 240 -7.02 -5.14 -19.22
N ALA A 241 -6.23 -6.18 -18.92
CA ALA A 241 -4.88 -6.31 -19.48
C ALA A 241 -4.92 -6.54 -21.01
N GLU A 242 -5.99 -7.14 -21.51
CA GLU A 242 -6.24 -7.31 -22.95
C GLU A 242 -6.45 -5.98 -23.65
N ASP A 243 -7.17 -5.03 -23.03
CA ASP A 243 -7.35 -3.67 -23.57
C ASP A 243 -6.00 -2.96 -23.72
N ALA A 244 -5.16 -3.03 -22.69
CA ALA A 244 -3.80 -2.46 -22.71
C ALA A 244 -2.93 -3.10 -23.81
N LYS A 245 -3.04 -4.42 -23.99
CA LYS A 245 -2.31 -5.15 -25.03
C LYS A 245 -2.81 -4.76 -26.41
N PHE A 246 -4.13 -4.65 -26.59
CA PHE A 246 -4.75 -4.25 -27.86
C PHE A 246 -4.32 -2.84 -28.25
N ASP A 247 -4.41 -1.87 -27.34
CA ASP A 247 -4.01 -0.49 -27.58
C ASP A 247 -2.53 -0.40 -28.00
N LYS A 248 -1.63 -1.06 -27.26
CA LYS A 248 -0.21 -1.14 -27.62
C LYS A 248 0.01 -1.73 -29.02
N THR A 249 -0.73 -2.78 -29.38
CA THR A 249 -0.60 -3.42 -30.69
C THR A 249 -1.07 -2.47 -31.78
N LEU A 250 -2.22 -1.82 -31.57
CA LEU A 250 -2.77 -0.84 -32.51
C LEU A 250 -1.81 0.33 -32.74
N MET A 251 -1.21 0.88 -31.68
CA MET A 251 -0.22 1.96 -31.80
C MET A 251 1.00 1.55 -32.64
N VAL A 252 1.51 0.34 -32.43
CA VAL A 252 2.62 -0.21 -33.22
C VAL A 252 2.23 -0.34 -34.67
N ASP A 253 1.05 -0.88 -34.97
CA ASP A 253 0.59 -1.08 -36.34
C ASP A 253 0.32 0.24 -37.07
N LEU A 254 -0.26 1.23 -36.39
CA LEU A 254 -0.44 2.58 -36.93
C LEU A 254 0.91 3.25 -37.28
N SER A 255 1.90 3.16 -36.41
CA SER A 255 3.24 3.66 -36.68
C SER A 255 3.88 2.99 -37.90
N ARG A 256 3.71 1.67 -38.02
CA ARG A 256 4.22 0.91 -39.18
C ARG A 256 3.55 1.35 -40.46
N GLN A 257 2.20 1.50 -40.48
CA GLN A 257 1.44 1.96 -41.62
C GLN A 257 1.83 3.39 -42.03
N ALA A 258 1.98 4.26 -41.04
CA ALA A 258 2.41 5.66 -41.25
C ALA A 258 3.91 5.79 -41.62
N ARG A 259 4.69 4.70 -41.55
CA ARG A 259 6.14 4.69 -41.73
C ARG A 259 6.87 5.69 -40.80
N GLN A 260 6.33 5.88 -39.58
CA GLN A 260 6.92 6.75 -38.60
C GLN A 260 7.76 5.96 -37.60
N PRO A 261 8.93 6.47 -37.20
CA PRO A 261 9.71 5.83 -36.14
C PRO A 261 8.95 5.89 -34.83
N MET A 262 8.96 4.79 -34.08
CA MET A 262 8.32 4.67 -32.77
C MET A 262 9.29 4.02 -31.80
N THR A 263 9.44 4.60 -30.61
CA THR A 263 10.19 4.00 -29.50
C THR A 263 9.20 3.58 -28.42
N VAL A 264 9.26 2.32 -28.00
CA VAL A 264 8.45 1.79 -26.91
C VAL A 264 9.38 1.56 -25.72
N VAL A 265 9.12 2.28 -24.61
CA VAL A 265 9.79 2.05 -23.33
C VAL A 265 8.88 1.21 -22.46
N SER A 266 9.38 0.05 -21.99
CA SER A 266 8.66 -0.81 -21.05
C SER A 266 9.36 -0.73 -19.71
N ALA A 267 8.65 -0.26 -18.68
CA ALA A 267 9.14 -0.18 -17.31
C ALA A 267 8.29 -1.08 -16.41
N ASP A 268 8.94 -1.97 -15.66
CA ASP A 268 8.32 -2.79 -14.62
C ASP A 268 8.80 -2.34 -13.25
N ALA A 269 7.86 -2.06 -12.36
CA ALA A 269 8.17 -1.63 -11.01
C ALA A 269 8.49 -2.83 -10.12
N ALA A 270 9.78 -3.07 -9.87
CA ALA A 270 10.20 -4.10 -8.95
C ALA A 270 9.67 -3.83 -7.53
N TYR A 271 8.99 -4.82 -6.93
CA TYR A 271 8.40 -4.72 -5.58
C TYR A 271 7.44 -3.52 -5.42
N CYS A 272 6.59 -3.22 -6.40
CA CYS A 272 5.85 -1.95 -6.52
C CYS A 272 5.22 -1.48 -5.19
N TYR A 273 4.48 -2.32 -4.47
CA TYR A 273 3.85 -1.93 -3.20
C TYR A 273 4.85 -1.76 -2.06
N ASP A 274 5.92 -2.54 -2.05
CA ASP A 274 6.91 -2.53 -0.97
C ASP A 274 7.86 -1.31 -1.08
N ARG A 275 7.87 -0.64 -2.24
CA ARG A 275 8.72 0.54 -2.52
C ARG A 275 7.97 1.86 -2.59
N VAL A 276 6.69 1.88 -2.28
CA VAL A 276 5.94 3.14 -2.23
C VAL A 276 6.54 4.05 -1.16
N ASN A 277 7.01 5.22 -1.57
CA ASN A 277 7.53 6.22 -0.65
C ASN A 277 6.38 6.88 0.10
N HIS A 278 6.38 6.79 1.43
CA HIS A 278 5.30 7.31 2.27
C HIS A 278 5.17 8.84 2.20
N VAL A 279 6.26 9.56 1.98
CA VAL A 279 6.23 11.02 1.87
C VAL A 279 5.45 11.47 0.63
N ILE A 280 5.77 10.89 -0.52
CA ILE A 280 5.05 11.19 -1.77
C ILE A 280 3.59 10.75 -1.66
N MET A 281 3.37 9.53 -1.17
CA MET A 281 2.02 8.97 -1.07
C MET A 281 1.14 9.75 -0.10
N SER A 282 1.68 10.22 1.02
CA SER A 282 0.94 11.04 1.98
C SER A 282 0.47 12.37 1.38
N LEU A 283 1.30 13.01 0.57
CA LEU A 283 0.92 14.24 -0.15
C LEU A 283 -0.22 13.98 -1.13
N VAL A 284 -0.15 12.89 -1.90
CA VAL A 284 -1.23 12.49 -2.81
C VAL A 284 -2.52 12.21 -2.05
N TRP A 285 -2.46 11.47 -0.94
CA TRP A 285 -3.63 11.22 -0.10
C TRP A 285 -4.20 12.49 0.52
N LEU A 286 -3.35 13.41 0.96
CA LEU A 286 -3.79 14.71 1.50
C LEU A 286 -4.56 15.51 0.46
N VAL A 287 -4.05 15.62 -0.75
CA VAL A 287 -4.77 16.26 -1.86
C VAL A 287 -6.13 15.60 -2.05
N LEU A 288 -6.16 14.28 -2.18
CA LEU A 288 -7.37 13.53 -2.51
C LEU A 288 -8.37 13.42 -1.35
N THR A 289 -7.95 13.71 -0.12
CA THR A 289 -8.83 13.82 1.05
C THR A 289 -9.16 15.26 1.42
N ASN A 290 -8.82 16.23 0.56
CA ASN A 290 -9.02 17.66 0.82
C ASN A 290 -8.37 18.11 2.15
N GLY A 291 -7.14 17.65 2.40
CA GLY A 291 -6.35 18.03 3.58
C GLY A 291 -6.74 17.35 4.88
N ASN A 292 -7.40 16.18 4.84
CA ASN A 292 -7.77 15.46 6.08
C ASN A 292 -6.54 14.79 6.71
N ILE A 293 -5.74 15.59 7.44
CA ILE A 293 -4.51 15.17 8.09
C ILE A 293 -4.73 14.00 9.08
N PRO A 294 -5.70 14.02 10.01
CA PRO A 294 -5.84 12.95 10.99
C PRO A 294 -6.04 11.57 10.37
N ALA A 295 -6.87 11.49 9.33
CA ALA A 295 -7.11 10.20 8.66
C ALA A 295 -5.84 9.63 7.99
N ILE A 296 -5.01 10.50 7.40
CA ILE A 296 -3.76 10.11 6.75
C ILE A 296 -2.69 9.75 7.79
N VAL A 297 -2.59 10.54 8.85
CA VAL A 297 -1.68 10.28 9.99
C VAL A 297 -1.96 8.91 10.61
N THR A 298 -3.24 8.57 10.84
CA THR A 298 -3.60 7.23 11.34
C THR A 298 -3.01 6.11 10.48
N MET A 299 -3.16 6.21 9.15
CA MET A 299 -2.63 5.19 8.25
C MET A 299 -1.11 5.14 8.27
N LEU A 300 -0.46 6.30 8.26
CA LEU A 300 1.01 6.39 8.25
C LEU A 300 1.63 5.88 9.55
N ILE A 301 1.06 6.22 10.71
CA ILE A 301 1.50 5.68 11.99
C ILE A 301 1.47 4.15 11.94
N CYS A 302 0.32 3.56 11.57
CA CYS A 302 0.22 2.10 11.49
C CYS A 302 1.29 1.51 10.56
N LEU A 303 1.43 2.04 9.33
CA LEU A 303 2.37 1.47 8.34
C LEU A 303 3.83 1.61 8.76
N GLN A 304 4.21 2.69 9.46
CA GLN A 304 5.60 2.96 9.83
C GLN A 304 6.02 2.38 11.18
N THR A 305 5.06 2.16 12.08
CA THR A 305 5.35 1.68 13.44
C THR A 305 4.93 0.23 13.69
N MET A 306 4.33 -0.42 12.68
CA MET A 306 3.87 -1.80 12.80
C MET A 306 5.03 -2.77 12.95
N LYS A 307 4.86 -3.72 13.86
CA LYS A 307 5.76 -4.88 14.05
C LYS A 307 5.18 -6.07 13.32
N PHE A 308 6.01 -6.79 12.56
CA PHE A 308 5.60 -7.98 11.86
C PHE A 308 6.26 -9.21 12.44
N PHE A 309 5.44 -10.18 12.82
CA PHE A 309 5.88 -11.55 13.08
C PHE A 309 5.80 -12.37 11.78
N GLN A 310 6.67 -13.35 11.65
CA GLN A 310 6.69 -14.21 10.47
C GLN A 310 5.89 -15.46 10.73
N ARG A 311 5.11 -15.89 9.73
CA ARG A 311 4.44 -17.19 9.73
C ARG A 311 5.09 -18.06 8.65
N THR A 312 5.71 -19.13 9.11
CA THR A 312 6.38 -20.13 8.28
C THR A 312 5.75 -21.51 8.48
N GLY A 313 6.32 -22.55 7.89
CA GLY A 313 5.93 -23.94 8.16
C GLY A 313 6.24 -24.39 9.59
N PHE A 314 7.10 -23.69 10.31
CA PHE A 314 7.41 -23.92 11.73
C PHE A 314 6.40 -23.28 12.69
N GLY A 315 5.51 -22.42 12.17
CA GLY A 315 4.57 -21.63 12.95
C GLY A 315 4.84 -20.12 12.90
N GLU A 316 4.48 -19.42 13.97
CA GLU A 316 4.73 -17.99 14.12
C GLU A 316 6.07 -17.76 14.82
N SER A 317 6.86 -16.81 14.31
CA SER A 317 8.16 -16.46 14.88
C SER A 317 8.02 -15.85 16.27
N LYS A 318 9.03 -16.07 17.12
CA LYS A 318 9.13 -15.43 18.43
C LYS A 318 9.64 -13.98 18.34
N THR A 319 10.37 -13.67 17.28
CA THR A 319 10.95 -12.36 17.00
C THR A 319 10.13 -11.62 15.96
N SER A 320 10.09 -10.31 16.06
CA SER A 320 9.43 -9.42 15.09
C SER A 320 10.46 -8.51 14.45
N PHE A 321 10.12 -7.96 13.28
CA PHE A 321 10.88 -6.91 12.63
C PHE A 321 9.98 -5.68 12.38
N GLY A 322 10.59 -4.53 12.07
CA GLY A 322 9.87 -3.25 12.01
C GLY A 322 9.53 -2.69 13.40
N GLY A 323 8.63 -1.73 13.44
CA GLY A 323 8.20 -1.07 14.68
C GLY A 323 9.00 0.17 15.02
N GLU A 324 8.60 0.80 16.13
CA GLU A 324 9.31 1.96 16.70
C GLU A 324 10.71 1.56 17.20
N GLY A 325 11.67 2.47 17.04
CA GLY A 325 13.05 2.25 17.48
C GLY A 325 13.96 1.56 16.45
N THR A 326 13.45 1.14 15.31
CA THR A 326 14.29 0.73 14.19
C THR A 326 14.99 1.93 13.57
N ARG A 327 16.25 1.76 13.11
CA ARG A 327 17.03 2.83 12.48
C ARG A 327 16.31 3.46 11.29
N LEU A 328 15.61 2.64 10.52
CA LEU A 328 14.79 3.06 9.40
C LEU A 328 13.40 2.46 9.57
N TYR A 329 12.37 3.30 9.56
CA TYR A 329 11.00 2.82 9.56
C TYR A 329 10.66 2.15 8.22
N MET A 330 9.71 1.23 8.26
CA MET A 330 9.29 0.51 7.05
C MET A 330 8.58 1.46 6.07
N MET A 331 8.93 1.36 4.82
CA MET A 331 8.25 2.01 3.70
C MET A 331 7.33 1.00 3.00
N GLY A 332 6.57 1.50 2.04
CA GLY A 332 5.66 0.67 1.26
C GLY A 332 4.29 0.53 1.89
N LEU A 333 3.38 -0.07 1.14
CA LEU A 333 1.99 -0.25 1.54
C LEU A 333 1.66 -1.70 1.88
N GLY A 334 2.58 -2.61 1.58
CA GLY A 334 2.46 -4.04 1.81
C GLY A 334 1.41 -4.76 0.95
N GLN A 335 1.75 -5.97 0.52
CA GLN A 335 0.82 -6.84 -0.21
C GLN A 335 -0.14 -7.49 0.80
N GLY A 336 -1.40 -7.15 0.75
CA GLY A 336 -2.45 -7.56 1.70
C GLY A 336 -3.16 -6.38 2.34
N ASN A 337 -2.60 -5.18 2.21
CA ASN A 337 -3.26 -3.94 2.54
C ASN A 337 -4.27 -3.56 1.44
N ARG A 338 -5.51 -3.32 1.83
CA ARG A 338 -6.56 -2.92 0.89
C ARG A 338 -6.40 -1.51 0.32
N ALA A 339 -5.52 -0.70 0.91
CA ALA A 339 -5.13 0.58 0.34
C ALA A 339 -4.08 0.43 -0.78
N ALA A 340 -3.30 -0.66 -0.83
CA ALA A 340 -2.16 -0.76 -1.72
C ALA A 340 -2.51 -0.69 -3.23
N PRO A 341 -3.47 -1.46 -3.76
CA PRO A 341 -3.81 -1.35 -5.19
C PRO A 341 -4.34 0.02 -5.60
N PRO A 342 -5.31 0.65 -4.90
CA PRO A 342 -5.79 1.98 -5.28
C PRO A 342 -4.72 3.06 -5.12
N SER A 343 -3.86 2.97 -4.11
CA SER A 343 -2.75 3.92 -3.95
C SER A 343 -1.73 3.82 -5.07
N TRP A 344 -1.49 2.62 -5.57
CA TRP A 344 -0.64 2.43 -6.75
C TRP A 344 -1.24 3.10 -7.99
N ILE A 345 -2.55 3.02 -8.20
CA ILE A 345 -3.24 3.74 -9.28
C ILE A 345 -3.09 5.25 -9.13
N GLN A 346 -3.27 5.77 -7.90
CA GLN A 346 -3.15 7.19 -7.60
C GLN A 346 -1.73 7.70 -7.89
N LEU A 347 -0.72 6.97 -7.41
CA LEU A 347 0.68 7.30 -7.65
C LEU A 347 1.05 7.20 -9.13
N SER A 348 0.59 6.15 -9.80
CA SER A 348 0.81 5.96 -11.25
C SER A 348 0.18 7.09 -12.06
N ALA A 349 -1.01 7.58 -11.69
CA ALA A 349 -1.64 8.71 -12.36
C ALA A 349 -0.80 9.99 -12.21
N VAL A 350 -0.25 10.25 -11.03
CA VAL A 350 0.69 11.38 -10.82
C VAL A 350 1.94 11.21 -11.68
N LEU A 351 2.55 10.03 -11.70
CA LEU A 351 3.77 9.78 -12.48
C LEU A 351 3.53 9.94 -13.98
N VAL A 352 2.46 9.37 -14.52
CA VAL A 352 2.12 9.48 -15.95
C VAL A 352 1.86 10.93 -16.33
N ASN A 353 1.05 11.65 -15.55
CA ASN A 353 0.79 13.07 -15.80
C ASN A 353 2.04 13.94 -15.67
N THR A 354 2.97 13.60 -14.77
CA THR A 354 4.27 14.26 -14.67
C THR A 354 5.08 14.11 -15.97
N CYS A 355 5.08 12.91 -16.56
CA CYS A 355 5.80 12.65 -17.81
C CYS A 355 5.13 13.33 -19.03
N SER A 356 3.79 13.41 -19.04
CA SER A 356 3.03 13.99 -20.15
C SER A 356 3.02 15.52 -20.15
N SER A 357 3.34 16.16 -19.04
CA SER A 357 3.30 17.62 -18.87
C SER A 357 4.63 18.33 -19.28
N ASN A 358 5.63 17.56 -19.71
CA ASN A 358 6.94 18.02 -20.18
C ASN A 358 7.14 17.64 -21.63
#